data_e8b01cdbe5c7d1b59a6b7be082bb9007
#
_entry.id   e8b01cdbe5c7d1b59a6b7be082bb9007
#
_cell.length_a   1.000
_cell.length_b   1.000
_cell.length_c   1.000
_cell.angle_alpha   90.00
_cell.angle_beta   90.00
_cell.angle_gamma   90.00
#
_symmetry.space_group_name_H-M   'P 1'
#
loop_
_entity.id
_entity.type
_entity.pdbx_description
1 polymer ?
#
loop_
_entity_poly.entity_id
_entity_poly.type
_entity_poly.pdbx_seq_one_letter_code
_entity_poly.pdbx_strand_id
1 'polypeptide(L)'
;NIERINLDVKYLRGERDAKMLSAGKFIAANSLLILVDGENSGEVFRTPIEGYQGSTFKQLTINSHVNTDYVLQVINLHRKILRENKIGSAIPHLNKKLFKAIEVPIPPYSEQKRIVKAVNLTFKQLDAITESL
;
A
#
# COMPACT_ATOMS: atom_id res chain seq x y z
N ASN A 1 -15.26 24.35 -0.93
CA ASN A 1 -14.18 23.52 -0.41
C ASN A 1 -14.65 22.75 0.83
N ILE A 2 -14.55 21.44 0.79
CA ILE A 2 -15.00 20.56 1.87
C ILE A 2 -13.76 20.14 2.66
N GLU A 3 -13.82 20.28 3.97
CA GLU A 3 -12.76 19.80 4.85
C GLU A 3 -12.77 18.27 4.91
N ARG A 4 -11.59 17.68 4.75
CA ARG A 4 -11.37 16.23 4.80
C ARG A 4 -10.07 15.92 5.50
N ILE A 5 -9.95 14.68 5.96
CA ILE A 5 -8.74 14.19 6.61
C ILE A 5 -7.58 14.17 5.61
N ASN A 6 -6.41 14.62 6.05
CA ASN A 6 -5.16 14.43 5.32
C ASN A 6 -4.71 12.97 5.46
N LEU A 7 -4.78 12.22 4.37
CA LEU A 7 -4.38 10.81 4.34
C LEU A 7 -2.87 10.71 4.10
N ASP A 8 -2.10 11.18 5.06
CA ASP A 8 -0.64 11.09 4.98
C ASP A 8 -0.12 9.82 5.67
N VAL A 9 1.18 9.58 5.52
CA VAL A 9 1.80 8.32 5.97
C VAL A 9 1.72 8.17 7.49
N LYS A 10 1.89 9.23 8.26
CA LYS A 10 1.83 9.17 9.72
C LYS A 10 0.44 8.82 10.22
N TYR A 11 -0.58 9.44 9.63
CA TYR A 11 -1.96 9.11 9.95
C TYR A 11 -2.29 7.66 9.60
N LEU A 12 -1.92 7.22 8.39
CA LEU A 12 -2.23 5.86 7.93
C LEU A 12 -1.48 4.79 8.71
N ARG A 13 -0.34 5.12 9.32
CA ARG A 13 0.38 4.21 10.23
C ARG A 13 -0.13 4.26 11.66
N GLY A 14 -1.07 5.14 11.97
CA GLY A 14 -1.55 5.32 13.33
C GLY A 14 -0.59 6.07 14.25
N GLU A 15 0.39 6.75 13.68
CA GLU A 15 1.41 7.50 14.45
C GLU A 15 0.96 8.91 14.82
N ARG A 16 -0.12 9.39 14.24
CA ARG A 16 -0.63 10.73 14.46
C ARG A 16 -2.14 10.76 14.31
N ASP A 17 -2.80 11.64 15.06
CA ASP A 17 -4.21 11.92 14.92
C ASP A 17 -4.50 12.56 13.55
N ALA A 18 -5.76 12.49 13.14
CA ALA A 18 -6.21 13.06 11.89
C ALA A 18 -6.01 14.59 11.87
N LYS A 19 -5.51 15.11 10.77
CA LYS A 19 -5.49 16.53 10.46
C LYS A 19 -6.49 16.80 9.35
N MET A 20 -7.21 17.92 9.45
CA MET A 20 -8.17 18.31 8.42
C MET A 20 -7.50 19.28 7.45
N LEU A 21 -7.80 19.11 6.18
CA LEU A 21 -7.40 20.01 5.11
C LEU A 21 -8.64 20.54 4.40
N SER A 22 -8.54 21.77 3.90
CA SER A 22 -9.64 22.42 3.18
C SER A 22 -9.61 22.17 1.67
N ALA A 23 -8.52 21.60 1.15
CA ALA A 23 -8.36 21.32 -0.27
C ALA A 23 -7.36 20.19 -0.49
N GLY A 24 -7.45 19.52 -1.63
CA GLY A 24 -6.55 18.45 -2.00
C GLY A 24 -7.19 17.54 -3.05
N LYS A 25 -6.50 16.45 -3.36
CA LYS A 25 -7.03 15.43 -4.27
C LYS A 25 -7.86 14.44 -3.47
N PHE A 26 -9.14 14.34 -3.79
CA PHE A 26 -10.07 13.43 -3.12
C PHE A 26 -9.69 11.97 -3.35
N ILE A 27 -9.70 11.20 -2.26
CA ILE A 27 -9.47 9.77 -2.27
C ILE A 27 -10.64 9.11 -1.52
N ALA A 28 -11.32 8.18 -2.18
CA ALA A 28 -12.41 7.43 -1.55
C ALA A 28 -11.86 6.46 -0.50
N ALA A 29 -12.70 6.08 0.45
CA ALA A 29 -12.38 5.00 1.38
C ALA A 29 -12.07 3.72 0.61
N ASN A 30 -11.23 2.87 1.18
CA ASN A 30 -10.84 1.59 0.61
C ASN A 30 -10.08 1.73 -0.74
N SER A 31 -9.36 2.83 -0.91
CA SER A 31 -8.45 3.06 -2.03
C SER A 31 -7.03 2.60 -1.66
N LEU A 32 -6.20 2.35 -2.68
CA LEU A 32 -4.81 1.97 -2.49
C LEU A 32 -3.90 3.14 -2.81
N LEU A 33 -3.01 3.46 -1.87
CA LEU A 33 -1.99 4.49 -2.02
C LEU A 33 -0.61 3.86 -1.90
N ILE A 34 0.28 4.15 -2.86
CA ILE A 34 1.67 3.72 -2.79
C ILE A 34 2.56 4.92 -2.44
N LEU A 35 3.44 4.70 -1.47
CA LEU A 35 4.41 5.71 -1.07
C LEU A 35 5.48 5.84 -2.14
N VAL A 36 5.63 7.04 -2.71
CA VAL A 36 6.58 7.27 -3.81
C VAL A 36 7.80 8.09 -3.37
N ASP A 37 7.75 8.74 -2.21
CA ASP A 37 8.85 9.54 -1.66
C ASP A 37 9.21 9.06 -0.26
N GLY A 38 10.50 9.08 0.07
CA GLY A 38 11.02 8.77 1.40
C GLY A 38 11.63 7.38 1.51
N GLU A 39 12.09 7.05 2.71
CA GLU A 39 12.82 5.81 2.99
C GLU A 39 11.99 4.55 2.72
N ASN A 40 10.68 4.61 2.93
CA ASN A 40 9.80 3.47 2.78
C ASN A 40 9.03 3.48 1.46
N SER A 41 9.57 4.14 0.43
CA SER A 41 8.98 4.14 -0.91
C SER A 41 8.69 2.73 -1.38
N GLY A 42 7.49 2.53 -1.93
CA GLY A 42 6.99 1.21 -2.32
C GLY A 42 6.01 0.60 -1.34
N GLU A 43 5.90 1.16 -0.13
CA GLU A 43 4.89 0.72 0.83
C GLU A 43 3.49 1.10 0.36
N VAL A 44 2.55 0.17 0.46
CA VAL A 44 1.17 0.38 0.01
C VAL A 44 0.24 0.38 1.21
N PHE A 45 -0.70 1.32 1.21
CA PHE A 45 -1.72 1.45 2.23
C PHE A 45 -3.11 1.38 1.61
N ARG A 46 -4.04 0.75 2.32
CA ARG A 46 -5.46 0.81 2.01
C ARG A 46 -6.09 1.87 2.90
N THR A 47 -6.80 2.83 2.33
CA THR A 47 -7.40 3.91 3.10
C THR A 47 -8.58 3.40 3.92
N PRO A 48 -8.62 3.66 5.24
CA PRO A 48 -9.73 3.23 6.10
C PRO A 48 -10.95 4.15 5.96
N ILE A 49 -10.75 5.37 5.48
CA ILE A 49 -11.76 6.40 5.36
C ILE A 49 -11.44 7.30 4.17
N GLU A 50 -12.42 8.01 3.65
CA GLU A 50 -12.17 9.01 2.61
C GLU A 50 -11.38 10.20 3.14
N GLY A 51 -10.69 10.90 2.24
CA GLY A 51 -9.92 12.09 2.60
C GLY A 51 -9.20 12.68 1.40
N TYR A 52 -8.18 13.47 1.68
CA TYR A 52 -7.30 14.02 0.66
C TYR A 52 -5.97 13.25 0.63
N GLN A 53 -5.47 13.00 -0.58
CA GLN A 53 -4.24 12.26 -0.78
C GLN A 53 -3.04 12.98 -0.16
N GLY A 54 -2.28 12.27 0.67
CA GLY A 54 -1.00 12.76 1.18
C GLY A 54 -0.01 13.01 0.04
N SER A 55 0.81 14.04 0.19
CA SER A 55 1.70 14.53 -0.88
C SER A 55 2.76 13.52 -1.32
N THR A 56 3.10 12.56 -0.48
CA THR A 56 4.11 11.54 -0.77
C THR A 56 3.54 10.28 -1.43
N PHE A 57 2.23 10.26 -1.68
CA PHE A 57 1.52 9.11 -2.22
C PHE A 57 1.12 9.31 -3.69
N LYS A 58 0.95 8.18 -4.36
CA LYS A 58 0.20 8.06 -5.61
C LYS A 58 -0.87 6.99 -5.44
N GLN A 59 -2.01 7.17 -6.09
CA GLN A 59 -3.09 6.19 -6.04
C GLN A 59 -2.82 5.07 -7.04
N LEU A 60 -3.02 3.83 -6.59
CA LEU A 60 -3.02 2.66 -7.47
C LEU A 60 -4.45 2.30 -7.81
N THR A 61 -4.73 2.11 -9.10
CA THR A 61 -6.02 1.63 -9.58
C THR A 61 -5.86 0.19 -10.04
N ILE A 62 -6.67 -0.70 -9.46
CA ILE A 62 -6.62 -2.13 -9.78
C ILE A 62 -7.88 -2.50 -10.55
N ASN A 63 -7.67 -3.23 -11.65
CA ASN A 63 -8.77 -3.72 -12.48
C ASN A 63 -9.72 -4.59 -11.64
N SER A 64 -11.03 -4.44 -11.85
CA SER A 64 -12.07 -5.15 -11.10
C SER A 64 -12.00 -6.69 -11.25
N HIS A 65 -11.34 -7.20 -12.29
CA HIS A 65 -11.15 -8.63 -12.51
C HIS A 65 -9.99 -9.22 -11.69
N VAL A 66 -9.27 -8.37 -10.96
CA VAL A 66 -8.13 -8.79 -10.14
C VAL A 66 -8.45 -8.54 -8.68
N ASN A 67 -8.16 -9.51 -7.83
CA ASN A 67 -8.37 -9.38 -6.38
C ASN A 67 -7.35 -8.40 -5.81
N THR A 68 -7.83 -7.35 -5.15
CA THR A 68 -7.00 -6.30 -4.58
C THR A 68 -6.01 -6.83 -3.55
N ASP A 69 -6.46 -7.69 -2.65
CA ASP A 69 -5.59 -8.24 -1.60
C ASP A 69 -4.50 -9.12 -2.19
N TYR A 70 -4.80 -9.84 -3.28
CA TYR A 70 -3.81 -10.61 -4.01
C TYR A 70 -2.71 -9.72 -4.57
N VAL A 71 -3.08 -8.61 -5.24
CA VAL A 71 -2.09 -7.66 -5.78
C VAL A 71 -1.24 -7.05 -4.66
N LEU A 72 -1.85 -6.69 -3.54
CA LEU A 72 -1.11 -6.17 -2.38
C LEU A 72 -0.07 -7.16 -1.88
N GLN A 73 -0.42 -8.44 -1.81
CA GLN A 73 0.53 -9.47 -1.39
C GLN A 73 1.69 -9.61 -2.37
N VAL A 74 1.42 -9.54 -3.67
CA VAL A 74 2.48 -9.60 -4.69
C VAL A 74 3.41 -8.38 -4.57
N ILE A 75 2.86 -7.19 -4.41
CA ILE A 75 3.68 -5.97 -4.23
C ILE A 75 4.53 -6.11 -2.96
N ASN A 76 3.97 -6.61 -1.88
CA ASN A 76 4.70 -6.78 -0.62
C ASN A 76 5.84 -7.80 -0.73
N LEU A 77 5.74 -8.80 -1.61
CA LEU A 77 6.86 -9.69 -1.88
C LEU A 77 8.06 -8.97 -2.50
N HIS A 78 7.83 -7.83 -3.15
CA HIS A 78 8.87 -7.04 -3.81
C HIS A 78 9.32 -5.84 -2.96
N ARG A 79 8.85 -5.71 -1.71
CA ARG A 79 9.16 -4.57 -0.83
C ARG A 79 10.65 -4.36 -0.65
N LYS A 80 11.39 -5.43 -0.40
CA LYS A 80 12.82 -5.35 -0.17
C LYS A 80 13.56 -4.81 -1.40
N ILE A 81 13.28 -5.36 -2.57
CA ILE A 81 13.94 -4.93 -3.81
C ILE A 81 13.58 -3.49 -4.16
N LEU A 82 12.35 -3.07 -3.93
CA LEU A 82 11.94 -1.68 -4.17
C LEU A 82 12.66 -0.72 -3.20
N ARG A 83 12.80 -1.11 -1.94
CA ARG A 83 13.51 -0.32 -0.93
C ARG A 83 15.00 -0.17 -1.26
N GLU A 84 15.63 -1.24 -1.72
CA GLU A 84 17.07 -1.27 -2.01
C GLU A 84 17.43 -0.56 -3.32
N ASN A 85 16.45 -0.27 -4.16
CA ASN A 85 16.66 0.33 -5.48
C ASN A 85 15.98 1.69 -5.65
N LYS A 86 15.79 2.42 -4.55
CA LYS A 86 15.28 3.79 -4.58
C LYS A 86 16.23 4.70 -5.36
N ILE A 87 15.67 5.76 -5.92
CA ILE A 87 16.41 6.75 -6.71
C ILE A 87 16.54 8.03 -5.89
N GLY A 88 17.71 8.66 -5.96
CA GLY A 88 17.99 9.90 -5.25
C GLY A 88 18.64 9.67 -3.89
N SER A 89 19.42 10.66 -3.43
CA SER A 89 20.20 10.56 -2.19
C SER A 89 19.65 11.40 -1.05
N ALA A 90 19.19 12.62 -1.32
CA ALA A 90 18.69 13.52 -0.28
C ALA A 90 17.27 13.16 0.13
N ILE A 91 16.36 13.03 -0.85
CA ILE A 91 14.99 12.53 -0.64
C ILE A 91 14.83 11.35 -1.59
N PRO A 92 14.89 10.12 -1.07
CA PRO A 92 14.75 8.95 -1.94
C PRO A 92 13.35 8.86 -2.54
N HIS A 93 13.28 8.36 -3.75
CA HIS A 93 12.03 8.17 -4.49
C HIS A 93 11.88 6.74 -4.95
N LEU A 94 10.63 6.30 -5.10
CA LEU A 94 10.32 5.01 -5.68
C LEU A 94 10.92 4.90 -7.09
N ASN A 95 11.62 3.82 -7.37
CA ASN A 95 12.06 3.48 -8.72
C ASN A 95 10.83 3.01 -9.52
N LYS A 96 10.18 3.95 -10.20
CA LYS A 96 8.94 3.68 -10.94
C LYS A 96 9.13 2.69 -12.07
N LYS A 97 10.29 2.73 -12.72
CA LYS A 97 10.62 1.80 -13.81
C LYS A 97 10.70 0.36 -13.28
N LEU A 98 11.35 0.17 -12.15
CA LEU A 98 11.44 -1.14 -11.50
C LEU A 98 10.05 -1.60 -11.02
N PHE A 99 9.27 -0.71 -10.41
CA PHE A 99 7.91 -1.03 -9.96
C PHE A 99 7.03 -1.50 -11.14
N LYS A 100 7.08 -0.79 -12.27
CA LYS A 100 6.31 -1.15 -13.46
C LYS A 100 6.78 -2.45 -14.11
N ALA A 101 8.01 -2.87 -13.85
CA ALA A 101 8.56 -4.11 -14.36
C ALA A 101 8.19 -5.33 -13.53
N ILE A 102 7.56 -5.16 -12.36
CA ILE A 102 7.11 -6.28 -11.54
C ILE A 102 6.04 -7.05 -12.29
N GLU A 103 6.29 -8.34 -12.49
CA GLU A 103 5.33 -9.24 -13.10
C GLU A 103 4.39 -9.78 -12.03
N VAL A 104 3.08 -9.63 -12.27
CA VAL A 104 2.05 -10.16 -11.38
C VAL A 104 1.39 -11.32 -12.11
N PRO A 105 1.60 -12.58 -11.65
CA PRO A 105 0.87 -13.70 -12.21
C PRO A 105 -0.62 -13.52 -11.94
N ILE A 106 -1.46 -13.70 -12.94
CA ILE A 106 -2.92 -13.53 -12.81
C ILE A 106 -3.61 -14.87 -13.02
N PRO A 107 -3.70 -15.71 -11.97
CA PRO A 107 -4.52 -16.92 -12.04
C PRO A 107 -6.01 -16.57 -12.03
N PRO A 108 -6.92 -17.54 -12.24
CA PRO A 108 -8.35 -17.28 -12.12
C PRO A 108 -8.70 -16.62 -10.78
N TYR A 109 -9.73 -15.76 -10.78
CA TYR A 109 -10.09 -14.95 -9.62
C TYR A 109 -10.30 -15.79 -8.33
N SER A 110 -10.96 -16.93 -8.46
CA SER A 110 -11.19 -17.85 -7.33
C SER A 110 -9.87 -18.36 -6.74
N GLU A 111 -8.87 -18.57 -7.58
CA GLU A 111 -7.53 -19.00 -7.15
C GLU A 111 -6.80 -17.88 -6.44
N GLN A 112 -6.93 -16.65 -6.92
CA GLN A 112 -6.36 -15.47 -6.23
C GLN A 112 -6.90 -15.38 -4.81
N LYS A 113 -8.21 -15.52 -4.62
CA LYS A 113 -8.86 -15.47 -3.31
C LYS A 113 -8.36 -16.59 -2.40
N ARG A 114 -8.18 -17.79 -2.95
CA ARG A 114 -7.65 -18.93 -2.19
C ARG A 114 -6.23 -18.69 -1.70
N ILE A 115 -5.38 -18.11 -2.56
CA ILE A 115 -4.00 -17.77 -2.22
C ILE A 115 -3.96 -16.72 -1.09
N VAL A 116 -4.76 -15.67 -1.19
CA VAL A 116 -4.87 -14.64 -0.15
C VAL A 116 -5.25 -15.25 1.20
N LYS A 117 -6.24 -16.13 1.21
CA LYS A 117 -6.70 -16.79 2.42
C LYS A 117 -5.60 -17.67 3.03
N ALA A 118 -4.89 -18.43 2.20
CA ALA A 118 -3.82 -19.31 2.66
C ALA A 118 -2.65 -18.51 3.25
N VAL A 119 -2.26 -17.41 2.62
CA VAL A 119 -1.17 -16.55 3.11
C VAL A 119 -1.57 -15.91 4.45
N ASN A 120 -2.77 -15.38 4.55
CA ASN A 120 -3.26 -14.77 5.79
C ASN A 120 -3.31 -15.77 6.94
N LEU A 121 -3.72 -17.00 6.67
CA LEU A 121 -3.74 -18.07 7.67
C LEU A 121 -2.33 -18.41 8.15
N THR A 122 -1.37 -18.49 7.23
CA THR A 122 0.03 -18.75 7.55
C THR A 122 0.61 -17.67 8.47
N PHE A 123 0.36 -16.41 8.19
CA PHE A 123 0.80 -15.31 9.06
C PHE A 123 0.17 -15.39 10.45
N LYS A 124 -1.10 -15.74 10.55
CA LYS A 124 -1.78 -15.96 11.83
C LYS A 124 -1.11 -17.07 12.66
N GLN A 125 -0.75 -18.17 12.01
CA GLN A 125 -0.07 -19.30 12.67
C GLN A 125 1.32 -18.89 13.16
N LEU A 126 2.07 -18.12 12.37
CA LEU A 126 3.38 -17.60 12.76
C LEU A 126 3.28 -16.67 13.96
N ASP A 127 2.31 -15.77 13.97
CA ASP A 127 2.09 -14.86 15.10
C ASP A 127 1.77 -15.64 16.38
N ALA A 128 0.93 -16.65 16.29
CA ALA A 128 0.61 -17.51 17.45
C ALA A 128 1.84 -18.22 18.00
N ILE A 129 2.73 -18.70 17.13
CA ILE A 129 4.00 -19.33 17.54
C ILE A 129 4.90 -18.31 18.23
N THR A 130 5.03 -17.12 17.65
CA THR A 130 5.87 -16.05 18.20
C THR A 130 5.38 -15.63 19.59
N GLU A 131 4.08 -15.50 19.77
CA GLU A 131 3.49 -15.14 21.07
C GLU A 131 3.73 -16.21 22.14
N SER A 132 3.90 -17.47 21.75
CA SER A 132 4.14 -18.56 22.69
C SER A 132 5.58 -18.67 23.15
N LEU A 133 6.50 -17.98 22.48
CA LEU A 133 7.91 -17.96 22.84
C LEU A 133 8.17 -16.99 23.99
#